data_7014d52ab929733b70462e78ea78a8c9
#
_entry.id   7014d52ab929733b70462e78ea78a8c9
#
_cell.length_a   1.000
_cell.length_b   1.000
_cell.length_c   1.000
_cell.angle_alpha   90.00
_cell.angle_beta   90.00
_cell.angle_gamma   90.00
#
_symmetry.space_group_name_H-M   'P 1'
#
loop_
_entity.id
_entity.type
_entity.pdbx_description
1 polymer ?
#
loop_
_entity_poly.entity_id
_entity_poly.type
_entity_poly.pdbx_seq_one_letter_code
_entity_poly.pdbx_strand_id
1 'polypeptide(L)'
;MKRRRGFVMGLIVMLAVWPAGLMAQQRYRVAACDWMMLKRQKIGEFKLAREIGADGVEMDMGPLGQRVLFDNKLRDVSFQQLFRQTADSVGVKVPSMAMSGFFAQNFLKRDNYRDLIDDCLQSMDVMGARVAFLPLGGSGHEWKEKGAARTELVHRLHEVGEMARLAGKVIAIRTQLDAKGDKKLLKEIKSDGIKIYYNLQDAVDNGRDPAKELKKLGRKRVAQIHASLTDSVTLDEDPRIDMYRVKKTLDDMNWSGWLVIERSRNAKDVRNVKGNYSRNVAYLKKIFQENK
;
A
#
# COMPACT_ATOMS: atom_id res chain seq x y z
N MET A 1 -73.73 11.05 43.47
CA MET A 1 -72.93 10.84 42.26
C MET A 1 -71.54 11.45 42.44
N LYS A 2 -70.51 10.67 42.72
CA LYS A 2 -69.09 11.12 42.90
C LYS A 2 -68.27 10.66 41.67
N ARG A 3 -67.82 11.60 40.83
CA ARG A 3 -66.90 11.35 39.72
C ARG A 3 -65.50 11.18 40.27
N ARG A 4 -64.90 9.99 40.07
CA ARG A 4 -63.46 9.74 40.25
C ARG A 4 -62.71 10.23 39.04
N ARG A 5 -61.77 11.17 39.26
CA ARG A 5 -60.78 11.60 38.28
C ARG A 5 -59.59 10.62 38.37
N GLY A 6 -59.37 9.83 37.33
CA GLY A 6 -58.16 9.01 37.19
C GLY A 6 -56.99 9.88 36.72
N PHE A 7 -55.90 9.82 37.44
CA PHE A 7 -54.61 10.48 37.11
C PHE A 7 -53.78 9.51 36.28
N VAL A 8 -53.58 9.81 35.04
CA VAL A 8 -52.68 9.02 34.16
C VAL A 8 -51.29 9.62 34.29
N MET A 9 -50.39 8.88 34.95
CA MET A 9 -48.99 9.24 35.10
C MET A 9 -48.23 8.76 33.86
N GLY A 10 -47.93 9.69 32.94
CA GLY A 10 -47.14 9.41 31.75
C GLY A 10 -45.67 9.17 32.11
N LEU A 11 -45.18 8.00 31.87
CA LEU A 11 -43.76 7.63 32.02
C LEU A 11 -42.98 8.20 30.84
N ILE A 12 -42.23 9.31 31.03
CA ILE A 12 -41.29 9.84 30.03
C ILE A 12 -40.03 9.02 30.12
N VAL A 13 -39.84 8.11 29.16
CA VAL A 13 -38.56 7.40 28.95
C VAL A 13 -37.62 8.34 28.22
N MET A 14 -36.69 8.99 28.94
CA MET A 14 -35.56 9.70 28.33
C MET A 14 -34.59 8.68 27.73
N LEU A 15 -34.61 8.47 26.40
CA LEU A 15 -33.57 7.79 25.66
C LEU A 15 -32.32 8.69 25.67
N ALA A 16 -31.36 8.34 26.51
CA ALA A 16 -30.03 8.94 26.45
C ALA A 16 -29.36 8.52 25.14
N VAL A 17 -29.41 9.39 24.12
CA VAL A 17 -28.62 9.28 22.90
C VAL A 17 -27.17 9.58 23.30
N TRP A 18 -26.39 8.54 23.58
CA TRP A 18 -24.93 8.68 23.65
C TRP A 18 -24.44 9.10 22.26
N PRO A 19 -23.70 10.23 22.14
CA PRO A 19 -23.06 10.54 20.89
C PRO A 19 -22.05 9.42 20.61
N ALA A 20 -22.33 8.58 19.61
CA ALA A 20 -21.32 7.72 19.01
C ALA A 20 -20.22 8.67 18.51
N GLY A 21 -19.16 8.82 19.29
CA GLY A 21 -18.01 9.61 18.89
C GLY A 21 -17.55 9.10 17.55
N LEU A 22 -17.71 9.90 16.50
CA LEU A 22 -17.07 9.68 15.21
C LEU A 22 -15.57 9.61 15.50
N MET A 23 -15.06 8.41 15.72
CA MET A 23 -13.61 8.16 15.73
C MET A 23 -13.12 8.70 14.39
N ALA A 24 -12.43 9.83 14.42
CA ALA A 24 -11.84 10.40 13.23
C ALA A 24 -10.99 9.32 12.57
N GLN A 25 -11.37 8.95 11.35
CA GLN A 25 -10.66 7.88 10.64
C GLN A 25 -9.18 8.25 10.57
N GLN A 26 -8.31 7.37 11.08
CA GLN A 26 -6.86 7.57 11.07
C GLN A 26 -6.40 7.91 9.66
N ARG A 27 -5.86 9.11 9.45
CA ARG A 27 -5.49 9.65 8.14
C ARG A 27 -4.34 8.88 7.50
N TYR A 28 -3.35 8.52 8.32
CA TYR A 28 -2.17 7.77 7.91
C TYR A 28 -2.11 6.45 8.66
N ARG A 29 -1.80 5.38 7.95
CA ARG A 29 -1.56 4.06 8.53
C ARG A 29 -0.20 3.56 8.09
N VAL A 30 0.44 2.74 8.92
CA VAL A 30 1.77 2.20 8.67
C VAL A 30 1.68 0.70 8.47
N ALA A 31 2.22 0.21 7.35
CA ALA A 31 2.34 -1.21 7.05
C ALA A 31 3.81 -1.57 6.77
N ALA A 32 4.10 -2.86 6.74
CA ALA A 32 5.39 -3.39 6.31
C ALA A 32 5.18 -4.48 5.26
N CYS A 33 6.12 -4.64 4.32
CA CYS A 33 6.00 -5.65 3.28
C CYS A 33 6.50 -7.03 3.77
N ASP A 34 5.76 -8.08 3.47
CA ASP A 34 6.04 -9.43 3.96
C ASP A 34 7.33 -10.04 3.39
N TRP A 35 7.65 -9.76 2.11
CA TRP A 35 8.84 -10.33 1.45
C TRP A 35 10.16 -9.82 2.04
N MET A 36 10.19 -8.58 2.50
CA MET A 36 11.39 -8.02 3.15
C MET A 36 11.45 -8.34 4.64
N MET A 37 10.29 -8.64 5.27
CA MET A 37 10.22 -9.22 6.61
C MET A 37 10.54 -10.73 6.63
N LEU A 38 10.93 -11.33 5.50
CA LEU A 38 11.21 -12.77 5.33
C LEU A 38 9.98 -13.66 5.62
N LYS A 39 8.79 -13.12 5.40
CA LYS A 39 7.51 -13.78 5.68
C LYS A 39 6.61 -13.92 4.45
N ARG A 40 7.17 -13.76 3.23
CA ARG A 40 6.42 -13.86 1.98
C ARG A 40 5.44 -15.02 1.99
N GLN A 41 4.15 -14.72 1.91
CA GLN A 41 3.06 -15.69 1.94
C GLN A 41 3.17 -16.71 3.09
N LYS A 42 3.60 -16.29 4.26
CA LYS A 42 3.67 -17.12 5.47
C LYS A 42 2.74 -16.56 6.53
N ILE A 43 1.91 -17.41 7.11
CA ILE A 43 0.91 -17.02 8.10
C ILE A 43 1.47 -16.19 9.27
N GLY A 44 2.74 -16.39 9.63
CA GLY A 44 3.44 -15.61 10.66
C GLY A 44 3.69 -14.15 10.33
N GLU A 45 3.39 -13.68 9.11
CA GLU A 45 3.52 -12.28 8.71
C GLU A 45 2.62 -11.36 9.54
N PHE A 46 1.38 -11.77 9.82
CA PHE A 46 0.42 -11.00 10.60
C PHE A 46 0.84 -10.86 12.06
N LYS A 47 1.31 -11.96 12.67
CA LYS A 47 1.84 -11.93 14.04
C LYS A 47 3.05 -11.00 14.13
N LEU A 48 3.99 -11.11 13.19
CA LEU A 48 5.17 -10.25 13.15
C LEU A 48 4.77 -8.77 12.94
N ALA A 49 3.83 -8.48 12.03
CA ALA A 49 3.33 -7.12 11.83
C ALA A 49 2.74 -6.53 13.12
N ARG A 50 1.94 -7.31 13.84
CA ARG A 50 1.41 -6.90 15.15
C ARG A 50 2.54 -6.66 16.16
N GLU A 51 3.53 -7.54 16.23
CA GLU A 51 4.66 -7.44 17.17
C GLU A 51 5.56 -6.23 16.91
N ILE A 52 5.74 -5.82 15.65
CA ILE A 52 6.49 -4.60 15.29
C ILE A 52 5.64 -3.33 15.40
N GLY A 53 4.36 -3.45 15.78
CA GLY A 53 3.44 -2.32 15.94
C GLY A 53 2.84 -1.77 14.65
N ALA A 54 2.96 -2.48 13.52
CA ALA A 54 2.37 -2.05 12.25
C ALA A 54 0.83 -2.18 12.25
N ASP A 55 0.14 -1.32 11.50
CA ASP A 55 -1.31 -1.38 11.31
C ASP A 55 -1.70 -2.39 10.23
N GLY A 56 -0.75 -2.77 9.37
CA GLY A 56 -1.00 -3.68 8.26
C GLY A 56 0.25 -4.36 7.70
N VAL A 57 -0.01 -5.27 6.76
CA VAL A 57 1.00 -5.97 5.94
C VAL A 57 0.69 -5.73 4.46
N GLU A 58 1.67 -5.29 3.68
CA GLU A 58 1.63 -5.43 2.24
C GLU A 58 2.03 -6.87 1.91
N MET A 59 1.07 -7.64 1.40
CA MET A 59 1.22 -9.08 1.16
C MET A 59 1.68 -9.34 -0.27
N ASP A 60 2.75 -10.11 -0.45
CA ASP A 60 3.26 -10.45 -1.78
C ASP A 60 2.44 -11.58 -2.43
N MET A 61 2.32 -11.56 -3.75
CA MET A 61 1.67 -12.61 -4.54
C MET A 61 2.46 -13.93 -4.58
N GLY A 62 3.63 -13.98 -3.96
CA GLY A 62 4.56 -15.10 -4.05
C GLY A 62 5.54 -14.96 -5.22
N PRO A 63 6.60 -15.80 -5.23
CA PRO A 63 7.62 -15.75 -6.29
C PRO A 63 7.02 -16.09 -7.67
N LEU A 64 7.44 -15.33 -8.70
CA LEU A 64 7.06 -15.58 -10.08
C LEU A 64 8.12 -16.44 -10.80
N GLY A 65 9.34 -15.97 -10.92
CA GLY A 65 10.42 -16.67 -11.63
C GLY A 65 9.99 -17.14 -13.03
N GLN A 66 10.23 -18.41 -13.35
CA GLN A 66 9.82 -19.04 -14.61
C GLN A 66 8.39 -19.62 -14.58
N ARG A 67 7.65 -19.43 -13.49
CA ARG A 67 6.28 -19.93 -13.37
C ARG A 67 5.34 -19.19 -14.32
N VAL A 68 4.28 -19.87 -14.75
CA VAL A 68 3.19 -19.24 -15.51
C VAL A 68 2.47 -18.21 -14.65
N LEU A 69 2.11 -18.56 -13.42
CA LEU A 69 1.47 -17.67 -12.43
C LEU A 69 2.38 -17.53 -11.19
N PHE A 70 2.07 -16.57 -10.34
CA PHE A 70 2.71 -16.44 -9.03
C PHE A 70 2.54 -17.72 -8.19
N ASP A 71 3.46 -17.99 -7.30
CA ASP A 71 3.32 -19.08 -6.31
C ASP A 71 2.40 -18.61 -5.16
N ASN A 72 1.15 -18.37 -5.54
CA ASN A 72 0.16 -17.70 -4.71
C ASN A 72 -0.69 -18.71 -3.94
N LYS A 73 -0.58 -18.73 -2.62
CA LYS A 73 -1.35 -19.62 -1.75
C LYS A 73 -2.85 -19.27 -1.70
N LEU A 74 -3.20 -18.01 -1.97
CA LEU A 74 -4.60 -17.57 -1.91
C LEU A 74 -5.48 -18.13 -3.02
N ARG A 75 -4.96 -18.95 -3.94
CA ARG A 75 -5.79 -19.77 -4.85
C ARG A 75 -6.46 -20.93 -4.14
N ASP A 76 -5.92 -21.36 -2.99
CA ASP A 76 -6.51 -22.43 -2.17
C ASP A 76 -7.44 -21.82 -1.11
N VAL A 77 -8.70 -22.28 -1.09
CA VAL A 77 -9.75 -21.79 -0.18
C VAL A 77 -9.35 -21.99 1.29
N SER A 78 -8.64 -23.05 1.61
CA SER A 78 -8.19 -23.32 2.98
C SER A 78 -7.19 -22.23 3.44
N PHE A 79 -6.27 -21.83 2.58
CA PHE A 79 -5.36 -20.71 2.86
C PHE A 79 -6.08 -19.37 2.89
N GLN A 80 -7.07 -19.12 2.03
CA GLN A 80 -7.88 -17.89 2.09
C GLN A 80 -8.50 -17.71 3.48
N GLN A 81 -9.15 -18.74 3.99
CA GLN A 81 -9.79 -18.72 5.31
C GLN A 81 -8.74 -18.52 6.43
N LEU A 82 -7.66 -19.28 6.39
CA LEU A 82 -6.59 -19.21 7.38
C LEU A 82 -5.94 -17.82 7.45
N PHE A 83 -5.61 -17.23 6.30
CA PHE A 83 -4.97 -15.91 6.24
C PHE A 83 -5.92 -14.80 6.73
N ARG A 84 -7.19 -14.80 6.28
CA ARG A 84 -8.19 -13.84 6.75
C ARG A 84 -8.42 -13.93 8.25
N GLN A 85 -8.69 -15.13 8.77
CA GLN A 85 -8.93 -15.35 10.21
C GLN A 85 -7.73 -14.92 11.04
N THR A 86 -6.51 -15.22 10.57
CA THR A 86 -5.29 -14.82 11.29
C THR A 86 -5.12 -13.30 11.29
N ALA A 87 -5.28 -12.65 10.13
CA ALA A 87 -5.20 -11.18 10.03
C ALA A 87 -6.22 -10.50 10.98
N ASP A 88 -7.47 -10.97 10.96
CA ASP A 88 -8.53 -10.43 11.81
C ASP A 88 -8.28 -10.68 13.29
N SER A 89 -7.79 -11.87 13.67
CA SER A 89 -7.52 -12.24 15.07
C SER A 89 -6.46 -11.35 15.74
N VAL A 90 -5.49 -10.86 14.95
CA VAL A 90 -4.43 -9.95 15.45
C VAL A 90 -4.70 -8.47 15.13
N GLY A 91 -5.80 -8.17 14.44
CA GLY A 91 -6.20 -6.81 14.08
C GLY A 91 -5.28 -6.13 13.05
N VAL A 92 -4.62 -6.91 12.17
CA VAL A 92 -3.72 -6.42 11.11
C VAL A 92 -4.47 -6.42 9.78
N LYS A 93 -4.39 -5.31 9.03
CA LYS A 93 -5.04 -5.17 7.71
C LYS A 93 -4.07 -5.49 6.57
N VAL A 94 -4.62 -5.84 5.40
CA VAL A 94 -3.85 -5.98 4.15
C VAL A 94 -4.23 -4.81 3.23
N PRO A 95 -3.46 -3.71 3.22
CA PRO A 95 -3.76 -2.53 2.39
C PRO A 95 -3.53 -2.78 0.91
N SER A 96 -2.57 -3.64 0.59
CA SER A 96 -2.13 -3.90 -0.77
C SER A 96 -1.61 -5.31 -0.97
N MET A 97 -1.77 -5.80 -2.20
CA MET A 97 -1.11 -7.00 -2.71
C MET A 97 0.07 -6.60 -3.58
N ALA A 98 1.22 -7.26 -3.43
CA ALA A 98 2.42 -6.90 -4.16
C ALA A 98 2.80 -7.96 -5.20
N MET A 99 2.98 -7.54 -6.43
CA MET A 99 3.53 -8.37 -7.50
C MET A 99 5.05 -8.21 -7.60
N SER A 100 5.76 -8.44 -6.47
CA SER A 100 7.21 -8.16 -6.35
C SER A 100 8.05 -8.95 -7.36
N GLY A 101 7.54 -10.03 -7.90
CA GLY A 101 8.20 -10.80 -8.97
C GLY A 101 8.59 -9.95 -10.18
N PHE A 102 7.87 -8.85 -10.44
CA PHE A 102 8.18 -7.93 -11.53
C PHE A 102 9.36 -6.97 -11.26
N PHE A 103 9.98 -7.04 -10.10
CA PHE A 103 11.31 -6.45 -9.93
C PHE A 103 12.37 -7.11 -10.82
N ALA A 104 12.24 -8.42 -11.06
CA ALA A 104 13.16 -9.21 -11.86
C ALA A 104 12.57 -9.68 -13.21
N GLN A 105 11.25 -9.76 -13.31
CA GLN A 105 10.56 -10.21 -14.53
C GLN A 105 10.11 -9.04 -15.38
N ASN A 106 10.22 -9.20 -16.70
CA ASN A 106 9.82 -8.16 -17.62
C ASN A 106 8.30 -8.24 -17.89
N PHE A 107 7.53 -7.26 -17.40
CA PHE A 107 6.10 -7.15 -17.63
C PHE A 107 5.73 -7.07 -19.12
N LEU A 108 6.59 -6.45 -19.94
CA LEU A 108 6.39 -6.32 -21.38
C LEU A 108 6.61 -7.62 -22.16
N LYS A 109 7.30 -8.61 -21.55
CA LYS A 109 7.59 -9.91 -22.17
C LYS A 109 6.75 -11.06 -21.62
N ARG A 110 5.75 -10.74 -20.77
CA ARG A 110 4.81 -11.74 -20.26
C ARG A 110 3.53 -11.70 -21.07
N ASP A 111 3.34 -12.70 -21.96
CA ASP A 111 2.13 -12.77 -22.79
C ASP A 111 0.88 -13.00 -21.96
N ASN A 112 1.01 -13.69 -20.84
CA ASN A 112 -0.06 -13.96 -19.88
C ASN A 112 -0.17 -12.89 -18.78
N TYR A 113 0.23 -11.64 -19.03
CA TYR A 113 0.17 -10.57 -18.02
C TYR A 113 -1.25 -10.33 -17.49
N ARG A 114 -2.29 -10.55 -18.31
CA ARG A 114 -3.68 -10.43 -17.88
C ARG A 114 -4.03 -11.47 -16.81
N ASP A 115 -3.59 -12.72 -16.97
CA ASP A 115 -3.84 -13.78 -15.99
C ASP A 115 -3.15 -13.51 -14.67
N LEU A 116 -1.92 -12.94 -14.72
CA LEU A 116 -1.17 -12.53 -13.54
C LEU A 116 -1.87 -11.39 -12.78
N ILE A 117 -2.45 -10.45 -13.50
CA ILE A 117 -3.24 -9.37 -12.91
C ILE A 117 -4.55 -9.89 -12.33
N ASP A 118 -5.25 -10.77 -13.04
CA ASP A 118 -6.50 -11.36 -12.56
C ASP A 118 -6.27 -12.15 -11.27
N ASP A 119 -5.24 -13.00 -11.20
CA ASP A 119 -4.82 -13.71 -9.96
C ASP A 119 -4.58 -12.72 -8.79
N CYS A 120 -3.98 -11.56 -9.09
CA CYS A 120 -3.79 -10.52 -8.08
C CYS A 120 -5.11 -9.87 -7.65
N LEU A 121 -5.99 -9.52 -8.59
CA LEU A 121 -7.28 -8.90 -8.29
C LEU A 121 -8.18 -9.84 -7.46
N GLN A 122 -8.19 -11.13 -7.77
CA GLN A 122 -8.89 -12.15 -6.96
C GLN A 122 -8.33 -12.24 -5.54
N SER A 123 -7.00 -12.24 -5.40
CA SER A 123 -6.34 -12.23 -4.09
C SER A 123 -6.64 -10.96 -3.29
N MET A 124 -6.77 -9.80 -3.96
CA MET A 124 -7.20 -8.55 -3.34
C MET A 124 -8.62 -8.64 -2.77
N ASP A 125 -9.53 -9.30 -3.47
CA ASP A 125 -10.90 -9.52 -2.97
C ASP A 125 -10.88 -10.42 -1.73
N VAL A 126 -10.11 -11.50 -1.76
CA VAL A 126 -9.95 -12.39 -0.60
C VAL A 126 -9.47 -11.64 0.63
N MET A 127 -8.44 -10.80 0.51
CA MET A 127 -7.83 -10.11 1.65
C MET A 127 -8.43 -8.72 1.93
N GLY A 128 -9.38 -8.26 1.13
CA GLY A 128 -9.98 -6.93 1.26
C GLY A 128 -9.03 -5.78 0.86
N ALA A 129 -7.97 -6.08 0.10
CA ALA A 129 -7.03 -5.09 -0.39
C ALA A 129 -7.64 -4.23 -1.51
N ARG A 130 -7.19 -2.98 -1.61
CA ARG A 130 -7.67 -2.05 -2.65
C ARG A 130 -6.60 -1.63 -3.64
N VAL A 131 -5.34 -1.83 -3.31
CA VAL A 131 -4.18 -1.45 -4.13
C VAL A 131 -3.37 -2.68 -4.48
N ALA A 132 -2.99 -2.84 -5.75
CA ALA A 132 -1.98 -3.78 -6.19
C ALA A 132 -0.69 -3.03 -6.50
N PHE A 133 0.44 -3.47 -5.96
CA PHE A 133 1.76 -2.92 -6.27
C PHE A 133 2.36 -3.62 -7.48
N LEU A 134 2.66 -2.87 -8.54
CA LEU A 134 3.31 -3.36 -9.76
C LEU A 134 4.63 -2.61 -10.00
N PRO A 135 5.79 -3.17 -9.65
CA PRO A 135 7.08 -2.59 -10.02
C PRO A 135 7.38 -2.84 -11.50
N LEU A 136 7.90 -1.83 -12.19
CA LEU A 136 8.30 -1.94 -13.60
C LEU A 136 9.82 -2.14 -13.78
N GLY A 137 10.56 -2.39 -12.68
CA GLY A 137 12.02 -2.50 -12.70
C GLY A 137 12.55 -3.60 -13.61
N GLY A 138 11.90 -4.76 -13.63
CA GLY A 138 12.27 -5.88 -14.51
C GLY A 138 12.00 -5.64 -16.00
N SER A 139 11.28 -4.56 -16.36
CA SER A 139 10.95 -4.24 -17.76
C SER A 139 12.03 -3.42 -18.48
N GLY A 140 13.19 -3.23 -17.86
CA GLY A 140 14.29 -2.46 -18.45
C GLY A 140 14.05 -0.96 -18.46
N HIS A 141 14.72 -0.26 -19.39
CA HIS A 141 14.68 1.20 -19.49
C HIS A 141 14.08 1.72 -20.80
N GLU A 142 13.99 0.89 -21.84
CA GLU A 142 13.55 1.31 -23.19
C GLU A 142 12.17 1.96 -23.21
N TRP A 143 11.27 1.51 -22.33
CA TRP A 143 9.93 2.08 -22.20
C TRP A 143 9.90 3.50 -21.61
N LYS A 144 11.00 3.97 -21.02
CA LYS A 144 11.09 5.33 -20.47
C LYS A 144 11.15 6.39 -21.58
N GLU A 145 11.64 6.01 -22.74
CA GLU A 145 11.72 6.84 -23.94
C GLU A 145 10.56 6.55 -24.91
N LYS A 146 10.37 7.45 -25.88
CA LYS A 146 9.39 7.22 -26.95
C LYS A 146 9.85 6.07 -27.84
N GLY A 147 8.94 5.18 -28.21
CA GLY A 147 9.21 4.04 -29.07
C GLY A 147 8.25 2.87 -28.85
N ALA A 148 8.52 1.74 -29.47
CA ALA A 148 7.66 0.55 -29.42
C ALA A 148 7.44 0.05 -27.99
N ALA A 149 8.50 -0.03 -27.17
CA ALA A 149 8.40 -0.47 -25.77
C ALA A 149 7.49 0.44 -24.92
N ARG A 150 7.53 1.77 -25.16
CA ARG A 150 6.64 2.72 -24.49
C ARG A 150 5.20 2.54 -24.93
N THR A 151 4.97 2.38 -26.23
CA THR A 151 3.62 2.16 -26.78
C THR A 151 3.01 0.89 -26.20
N GLU A 152 3.77 -0.20 -26.18
CA GLU A 152 3.34 -1.48 -25.62
C GLU A 152 3.06 -1.38 -24.11
N LEU A 153 3.93 -0.71 -23.36
CA LEU A 153 3.69 -0.51 -21.92
C LEU A 153 2.39 0.25 -21.67
N VAL A 154 2.18 1.35 -22.39
CA VAL A 154 0.96 2.18 -22.27
C VAL A 154 -0.27 1.36 -22.60
N HIS A 155 -0.23 0.56 -23.66
CA HIS A 155 -1.32 -0.33 -24.06
C HIS A 155 -1.64 -1.33 -22.96
N ARG A 156 -0.65 -2.11 -22.48
CA ARG A 156 -0.86 -3.10 -21.41
C ARG A 156 -1.35 -2.46 -20.11
N LEU A 157 -0.77 -1.32 -19.72
CA LEU A 157 -1.21 -0.62 -18.50
C LEU A 157 -2.61 -0.04 -18.64
N HIS A 158 -3.03 0.38 -19.84
CA HIS A 158 -4.42 0.75 -20.08
C HIS A 158 -5.37 -0.44 -19.83
N GLU A 159 -5.09 -1.58 -20.47
CA GLU A 159 -5.92 -2.78 -20.32
C GLU A 159 -6.04 -3.25 -18.87
N VAL A 160 -4.90 -3.45 -18.19
CA VAL A 160 -4.93 -3.92 -16.78
C VAL A 160 -5.48 -2.86 -15.83
N GLY A 161 -5.35 -1.59 -16.19
CA GLY A 161 -6.00 -0.50 -15.47
C GLY A 161 -7.52 -0.56 -15.57
N GLU A 162 -8.06 -0.88 -16.75
CA GLU A 162 -9.50 -1.07 -16.91
C GLU A 162 -10.00 -2.33 -16.18
N MET A 163 -9.22 -3.43 -16.16
CA MET A 163 -9.53 -4.60 -15.33
C MET A 163 -9.64 -4.20 -13.85
N ALA A 164 -8.67 -3.48 -13.33
CA ALA A 164 -8.66 -3.02 -11.94
C ALA A 164 -9.84 -2.06 -11.64
N ARG A 165 -10.10 -1.10 -12.54
CA ARG A 165 -11.20 -0.14 -12.39
C ARG A 165 -12.57 -0.86 -12.33
N LEU A 166 -12.80 -1.84 -13.19
CA LEU A 166 -14.03 -2.64 -13.20
C LEU A 166 -14.18 -3.46 -11.90
N ALA A 167 -13.08 -3.94 -11.33
CA ALA A 167 -13.06 -4.62 -10.04
C ALA A 167 -13.14 -3.66 -8.84
N GLY A 168 -13.24 -2.33 -9.04
CA GLY A 168 -13.21 -1.34 -7.95
C GLY A 168 -11.86 -1.25 -7.23
N LYS A 169 -10.78 -1.61 -7.91
CA LYS A 169 -9.39 -1.66 -7.41
C LYS A 169 -8.50 -0.66 -8.15
N VAL A 170 -7.25 -0.57 -7.69
CA VAL A 170 -6.20 0.25 -8.32
C VAL A 170 -4.93 -0.59 -8.44
N ILE A 171 -4.31 -0.57 -9.61
CA ILE A 171 -2.92 -1.01 -9.79
C ILE A 171 -2.03 0.22 -9.67
N ALA A 172 -1.16 0.20 -8.67
CA ALA A 172 -0.20 1.27 -8.42
C ALA A 172 1.17 0.86 -8.93
N ILE A 173 1.70 1.63 -9.90
CA ILE A 173 2.96 1.33 -10.57
C ILE A 173 4.15 2.06 -9.93
N ARG A 174 5.28 1.37 -9.76
CA ARG A 174 6.58 1.96 -9.42
C ARG A 174 7.41 2.10 -10.69
N THR A 175 7.68 3.33 -11.11
CA THR A 175 8.28 3.66 -12.41
C THR A 175 9.75 4.09 -12.31
N GLN A 176 10.17 4.63 -11.18
CA GLN A 176 11.44 5.34 -10.97
C GLN A 176 11.58 6.63 -11.78
N LEU A 177 10.53 7.07 -12.46
CA LEU A 177 10.50 8.38 -13.13
C LEU A 177 10.40 9.51 -12.09
N ASP A 178 10.67 10.73 -12.54
CA ASP A 178 10.31 11.92 -11.76
C ASP A 178 8.80 12.22 -11.85
N ALA A 179 8.31 13.10 -11.01
CA ALA A 179 6.88 13.46 -10.98
C ALA A 179 6.34 13.99 -12.33
N LYS A 180 7.17 14.58 -13.17
CA LYS A 180 6.77 15.03 -14.52
C LYS A 180 6.61 13.85 -15.47
N GLY A 181 7.54 12.91 -15.41
CA GLY A 181 7.50 11.66 -16.18
C GLY A 181 6.30 10.80 -15.81
N ASP A 182 6.03 10.64 -14.50
CA ASP A 182 4.87 9.91 -13.99
C ASP A 182 3.54 10.53 -14.46
N LYS A 183 3.40 11.85 -14.35
CA LYS A 183 2.20 12.54 -14.85
C LYS A 183 2.00 12.35 -16.34
N LYS A 184 3.09 12.38 -17.12
CA LYS A 184 3.04 12.14 -18.56
C LYS A 184 2.62 10.71 -18.87
N LEU A 185 3.22 9.71 -18.19
CA LEU A 185 2.86 8.30 -18.34
C LEU A 185 1.38 8.07 -18.02
N LEU A 186 0.88 8.55 -16.88
CA LEU A 186 -0.52 8.41 -16.52
C LEU A 186 -1.48 9.05 -17.54
N LYS A 187 -1.10 10.20 -18.13
CA LYS A 187 -1.88 10.83 -19.20
C LYS A 187 -1.91 10.00 -20.49
N GLU A 188 -0.84 9.28 -20.78
CA GLU A 188 -0.77 8.37 -21.95
C GLU A 188 -1.60 7.10 -21.71
N ILE A 189 -1.55 6.53 -20.50
CA ILE A 189 -2.30 5.31 -20.11
C ILE A 189 -3.81 5.53 -20.17
N LYS A 190 -4.32 6.69 -19.74
CA LYS A 190 -5.75 7.06 -19.78
C LYS A 190 -6.67 6.05 -19.07
N SER A 191 -6.27 5.56 -17.89
CA SER A 191 -7.10 4.72 -17.02
C SER A 191 -7.01 5.21 -15.58
N ASP A 192 -8.18 5.37 -14.93
CA ASP A 192 -8.27 5.71 -13.50
C ASP A 192 -7.91 4.52 -12.59
N GLY A 193 -7.87 3.30 -13.14
CA GLY A 193 -7.41 2.09 -12.44
C GLY A 193 -5.89 2.03 -12.26
N ILE A 194 -5.11 2.92 -12.92
CA ILE A 194 -3.66 3.03 -12.75
C ILE A 194 -3.31 4.30 -11.97
N LYS A 195 -2.50 4.13 -10.92
CA LYS A 195 -1.93 5.23 -10.13
C LYS A 195 -0.46 4.99 -9.85
N ILE A 196 0.19 5.93 -9.18
CA ILE A 196 1.59 5.81 -8.77
C ILE A 196 1.66 5.19 -7.37
N TYR A 197 2.47 4.16 -7.24
CA TYR A 197 3.01 3.72 -5.97
C TYR A 197 4.30 4.52 -5.76
N TYR A 198 4.21 5.62 -5.01
CA TYR A 198 5.35 6.50 -4.85
C TYR A 198 6.40 5.85 -3.93
N ASN A 199 7.66 5.89 -4.33
CA ASN A 199 8.74 5.33 -3.54
C ASN A 199 9.73 6.44 -3.14
N LEU A 200 9.89 6.67 -1.83
CA LEU A 200 10.77 7.70 -1.31
C LEU A 200 12.23 7.43 -1.68
N GLN A 201 12.63 6.15 -1.66
CA GLN A 201 13.99 5.74 -2.04
C GLN A 201 14.34 6.19 -3.46
N ASP A 202 13.42 5.98 -4.43
CA ASP A 202 13.68 6.34 -5.84
C ASP A 202 13.94 7.84 -6.02
N ALA A 203 13.25 8.69 -5.25
CA ALA A 203 13.49 10.12 -5.29
C ALA A 203 14.85 10.48 -4.67
N VAL A 204 15.13 9.98 -3.47
CA VAL A 204 16.36 10.30 -2.73
C VAL A 204 17.60 9.78 -3.47
N ASP A 205 17.59 8.52 -3.92
CA ASP A 205 18.73 7.90 -4.63
C ASP A 205 19.03 8.59 -5.97
N ASN A 206 18.07 9.31 -6.54
CA ASN A 206 18.25 10.14 -7.75
C ASN A 206 18.42 11.64 -7.44
N GLY A 207 18.73 12.01 -6.20
CA GLY A 207 18.95 13.41 -5.81
C GLY A 207 17.73 14.31 -5.90
N ARG A 208 16.52 13.73 -5.92
CA ARG A 208 15.26 14.45 -6.01
C ARG A 208 14.64 14.68 -4.63
N ASP A 209 13.87 15.72 -4.48
CA ASP A 209 13.17 16.09 -3.25
C ASP A 209 11.78 15.42 -3.21
N PRO A 210 11.55 14.42 -2.33
CA PRO A 210 10.28 13.70 -2.27
C PRO A 210 9.08 14.60 -1.98
N ALA A 211 9.24 15.61 -1.13
CA ALA A 211 8.16 16.54 -0.79
C ALA A 211 7.71 17.36 -2.00
N LYS A 212 8.67 17.87 -2.78
CA LYS A 212 8.37 18.61 -4.01
C LYS A 212 7.74 17.71 -5.08
N GLU A 213 8.23 16.47 -5.21
CA GLU A 213 7.66 15.52 -6.18
C GLU A 213 6.24 15.11 -5.82
N LEU A 214 5.96 14.78 -4.55
CA LEU A 214 4.61 14.46 -4.08
C LEU A 214 3.64 15.62 -4.34
N LYS A 215 4.05 16.85 -4.01
CA LYS A 215 3.25 18.05 -4.30
C LYS A 215 2.95 18.18 -5.81
N LYS A 216 3.95 17.93 -6.66
CA LYS A 216 3.82 18.00 -8.12
C LYS A 216 2.92 16.90 -8.70
N LEU A 217 2.98 15.68 -8.16
CA LEU A 217 2.09 14.57 -8.53
C LEU A 217 0.64 14.88 -8.16
N GLY A 218 0.41 15.38 -6.95
CA GLY A 218 -0.90 15.65 -6.41
C GLY A 218 -1.62 14.39 -5.90
N ARG A 219 -2.50 14.59 -4.91
CA ARG A 219 -3.14 13.49 -4.13
C ARG A 219 -3.85 12.43 -4.97
N LYS A 220 -4.47 12.80 -6.09
CA LYS A 220 -5.29 11.87 -6.89
C LYS A 220 -4.46 10.82 -7.63
N ARG A 221 -3.16 11.08 -7.85
CA ARG A 221 -2.27 10.19 -8.60
C ARG A 221 -1.46 9.25 -7.73
N VAL A 222 -1.33 9.54 -6.43
CA VAL A 222 -0.58 8.72 -5.47
C VAL A 222 -1.55 7.79 -4.76
N ALA A 223 -1.46 6.49 -5.03
CA ALA A 223 -2.30 5.49 -4.38
C ALA A 223 -1.76 5.12 -3.00
N GLN A 224 -0.44 4.89 -2.91
CA GLN A 224 0.25 4.42 -1.71
C GLN A 224 1.71 4.86 -1.76
N ILE A 225 2.41 4.82 -0.63
CA ILE A 225 3.79 5.28 -0.53
C ILE A 225 4.65 4.19 0.12
N HIS A 226 5.73 3.75 -0.56
CA HIS A 226 6.84 3.08 0.11
C HIS A 226 7.65 4.13 0.88
N ALA A 227 7.46 4.13 2.20
CA ALA A 227 8.04 5.10 3.12
C ALA A 227 9.32 4.54 3.75
N SER A 228 10.27 4.17 2.90
CA SER A 228 11.59 3.66 3.29
C SER A 228 12.65 4.08 2.30
N LEU A 229 13.92 4.01 2.72
CA LEU A 229 15.08 4.27 1.89
C LEU A 229 15.89 2.99 1.70
N THR A 230 17.02 3.07 0.99
CA THR A 230 17.99 1.97 0.84
C THR A 230 18.53 1.54 2.20
N ASP A 231 18.74 0.24 2.38
CA ASP A 231 19.34 -0.30 3.60
C ASP A 231 20.71 0.34 3.89
N SER A 232 20.84 0.97 5.03
CA SER A 232 22.07 1.52 5.61
C SER A 232 21.91 1.72 7.11
N VAL A 233 20.91 2.51 7.48
CA VAL A 233 20.45 2.77 8.85
C VAL A 233 18.91 2.71 8.88
N THR A 234 18.30 2.74 10.06
CA THR A 234 16.85 2.88 10.21
C THR A 234 16.40 4.31 9.88
N LEU A 235 15.11 4.49 9.57
CA LEU A 235 14.57 5.78 9.08
C LEU A 235 14.81 6.96 10.02
N ASP A 236 14.80 6.73 11.31
CA ASP A 236 15.04 7.76 12.34
C ASP A 236 16.49 8.25 12.42
N GLU A 237 17.43 7.47 11.86
CA GLU A 237 18.85 7.80 11.77
C GLU A 237 19.27 8.25 10.36
N ASP A 238 18.38 8.20 9.37
CA ASP A 238 18.73 8.48 7.97
C ASP A 238 18.64 9.99 7.68
N PRO A 239 19.77 10.70 7.50
CA PRO A 239 19.78 12.14 7.27
C PRO A 239 19.36 12.53 5.84
N ARG A 240 19.17 11.56 4.94
CA ARG A 240 18.88 11.82 3.53
C ARG A 240 17.43 12.28 3.31
N ILE A 241 16.55 12.15 4.33
CA ILE A 241 15.15 12.52 4.21
C ILE A 241 14.61 13.21 5.47
N ASP A 242 13.87 14.28 5.26
CA ASP A 242 13.08 14.94 6.30
C ASP A 242 11.62 14.44 6.22
N MET A 243 11.26 13.47 7.06
CA MET A 243 9.93 12.88 7.10
C MET A 243 8.87 13.85 7.64
N TYR A 244 9.23 14.84 8.47
CA TYR A 244 8.30 15.89 8.90
C TYR A 244 7.87 16.76 7.72
N ARG A 245 8.81 17.07 6.84
CA ARG A 245 8.53 17.83 5.62
C ARG A 245 7.68 17.02 4.63
N VAL A 246 7.91 15.71 4.52
CA VAL A 246 7.05 14.81 3.74
C VAL A 246 5.64 14.83 4.31
N LYS A 247 5.48 14.65 5.64
CA LYS A 247 4.16 14.73 6.31
C LYS A 247 3.47 16.05 6.02
N LYS A 248 4.14 17.18 6.25
CA LYS A 248 3.58 18.50 5.98
C LYS A 248 3.04 18.61 4.55
N THR A 249 3.80 18.11 3.58
CA THR A 249 3.37 18.12 2.17
C THR A 249 2.12 17.28 1.95
N LEU A 250 2.04 16.08 2.54
CA LEU A 250 0.86 15.22 2.44
C LEU A 250 -0.35 15.83 3.13
N ASP A 251 -0.14 16.53 4.25
CA ASP A 251 -1.18 17.31 4.94
C ASP A 251 -1.71 18.45 4.08
N ASP A 252 -0.81 19.25 3.50
CA ASP A 252 -1.15 20.37 2.61
C ASP A 252 -1.90 19.88 1.36
N MET A 253 -1.60 18.69 0.85
CA MET A 253 -2.28 18.06 -0.27
C MET A 253 -3.63 17.44 0.13
N ASN A 254 -3.94 17.36 1.41
CA ASN A 254 -5.05 16.58 1.93
C ASN A 254 -5.04 15.11 1.46
N TRP A 255 -3.85 14.50 1.43
CA TRP A 255 -3.69 13.08 1.11
C TRP A 255 -3.88 12.23 2.37
N SER A 256 -4.44 11.06 2.21
CA SER A 256 -4.59 10.05 3.25
C SER A 256 -4.32 8.68 2.66
N GLY A 257 -3.75 7.78 3.46
CA GLY A 257 -3.45 6.43 2.96
C GLY A 257 -2.42 5.69 3.79
N TRP A 258 -1.77 4.74 3.15
CA TRP A 258 -0.82 3.85 3.77
C TRP A 258 0.62 4.21 3.42
N LEU A 259 1.46 4.21 4.45
CA LEU A 259 2.91 4.30 4.39
C LEU A 259 3.44 2.89 4.62
N VAL A 260 4.11 2.32 3.64
CA VAL A 260 4.59 0.93 3.68
C VAL A 260 6.10 0.91 3.79
N ILE A 261 6.63 0.19 4.78
CA ILE A 261 8.05 0.02 4.98
C ILE A 261 8.52 -1.19 4.16
N GLU A 262 9.36 -0.93 3.15
CA GLU A 262 10.00 -1.97 2.35
C GLU A 262 11.41 -2.27 2.88
N ARG A 263 12.22 -1.25 3.10
CA ARG A 263 13.66 -1.32 3.47
C ARG A 263 13.97 -0.46 4.71
N SER A 264 15.11 0.21 4.71
CA SER A 264 15.65 1.02 5.84
C SER A 264 16.03 0.15 7.03
N ARG A 265 16.81 -0.90 6.75
CA ARG A 265 17.40 -1.76 7.78
C ARG A 265 18.83 -1.32 8.07
N ASN A 266 19.26 -1.43 9.32
CA ASN A 266 20.64 -1.22 9.71
C ASN A 266 21.52 -2.27 9.01
N ALA A 267 22.45 -1.83 8.16
CA ALA A 267 23.31 -2.71 7.37
C ALA A 267 24.23 -3.58 8.25
N LYS A 268 24.56 -3.12 9.48
CA LYS A 268 25.38 -3.88 10.44
C LYS A 268 24.57 -4.97 11.15
N ASP A 269 23.22 -4.88 11.14
CA ASP A 269 22.33 -5.82 11.81
C ASP A 269 21.06 -6.09 10.97
N VAL A 270 21.24 -6.32 9.67
CA VAL A 270 20.15 -6.48 8.69
C VAL A 270 19.26 -7.70 8.98
N ARG A 271 19.80 -8.71 9.70
CA ARG A 271 19.05 -9.92 10.07
C ARG A 271 18.11 -9.72 11.25
N ASN A 272 18.28 -8.67 12.03
CA ASN A 272 17.37 -8.27 13.10
C ASN A 272 16.11 -7.62 12.51
N VAL A 273 15.34 -8.41 11.78
CA VAL A 273 14.13 -7.96 11.08
C VAL A 273 13.18 -7.29 12.06
N LYS A 274 12.87 -7.95 13.19
CA LYS A 274 11.93 -7.41 14.19
C LYS A 274 12.42 -6.06 14.74
N GLY A 275 13.68 -5.93 15.15
CA GLY A 275 14.24 -4.70 15.69
C GLY A 275 14.20 -3.55 14.68
N ASN A 276 14.69 -3.79 13.45
CA ASN A 276 14.72 -2.79 12.39
C ASN A 276 13.30 -2.28 12.04
N TYR A 277 12.35 -3.20 11.84
CA TYR A 277 10.99 -2.81 11.46
C TYR A 277 10.22 -2.17 12.61
N SER A 278 10.38 -2.65 13.86
CA SER A 278 9.77 -1.98 15.03
C SER A 278 10.20 -0.53 15.14
N ARG A 279 11.49 -0.25 14.93
CA ARG A 279 12.06 1.10 15.00
C ARG A 279 11.49 2.00 13.91
N ASN A 280 11.47 1.52 12.67
CA ASN A 280 10.90 2.27 11.54
C ASN A 280 9.39 2.53 11.71
N VAL A 281 8.62 1.53 12.17
CA VAL A 281 7.19 1.67 12.44
C VAL A 281 6.95 2.72 13.53
N ALA A 282 7.67 2.63 14.65
CA ALA A 282 7.53 3.58 15.75
C ALA A 282 7.85 5.01 15.30
N TYR A 283 8.91 5.19 14.51
CA TYR A 283 9.28 6.49 13.95
C TYR A 283 8.21 7.08 13.04
N LEU A 284 7.70 6.29 12.09
CA LEU A 284 6.63 6.75 11.21
C LEU A 284 5.34 7.05 11.97
N LYS A 285 4.95 6.21 12.93
CA LYS A 285 3.75 6.47 13.75
C LYS A 285 3.88 7.74 14.57
N LYS A 286 5.02 7.96 15.19
CA LYS A 286 5.31 9.19 15.92
C LYS A 286 5.08 10.43 15.06
N ILE A 287 5.58 10.42 13.82
CA ILE A 287 5.45 11.57 12.91
C ILE A 287 4.02 11.70 12.36
N PHE A 288 3.45 10.61 11.85
CA PHE A 288 2.25 10.66 11.02
C PHE A 288 0.94 10.42 11.80
N GLN A 289 1.00 9.81 12.98
CA GLN A 289 -0.19 9.47 13.76
C GLN A 289 -0.32 10.25 15.07
N GLU A 290 0.79 10.57 15.74
CA GLU A 290 0.76 11.20 17.07
C GLU A 290 0.88 12.72 17.01
N ASN A 291 1.60 13.27 16.04
CA ASN A 291 1.73 14.72 15.87
C ASN A 291 0.52 15.27 15.10
N LYS A 292 -0.46 15.78 15.86
CA LYS A 292 -1.64 16.49 15.33
C LYS A 292 -1.29 17.94 14.97
#